data_be19e377c617292f5f8c454a78def760
#
_entry.id   be19e377c617292f5f8c454a78def760
#
_cell.length_a   1.000
_cell.length_b   1.000
_cell.length_c   1.000
_cell.angle_alpha   90.00
_cell.angle_beta   90.00
_cell.angle_gamma   90.00
#
_symmetry.space_group_name_H-M   'P 1'
#
loop_
_entity.id
_entity.type
_entity.pdbx_description
1 polymer ?
#
loop_
_entity_poly.entity_id
_entity_poly.type
_entity_poly.pdbx_seq_one_letter_code
_entity_poly.pdbx_strand_id
1 'polypeptide(L)'
;WVASESRDEGVYAWLRKGRGQNLLCVMNTQDHAHKKFPLYLKFPCSAELVLDTEAGAWGGVHKAHRKQSFHTTDGGVFGRDYTLTLDLPAMGSYLLRLSPEAPNPDAARLSANRALAQKRKAAKAAKTAAEVSDK
;
A
#
# COMPACT_ATOMS: atom_id res chain seq x y z
N TRP A 1 -8.07 -3.79 8.79
CA TRP A 1 -7.95 -2.61 7.95
C TRP A 1 -6.54 -2.46 7.37
N VAL A 2 -6.45 -2.03 6.13
CA VAL A 2 -5.21 -1.67 5.43
C VAL A 2 -5.07 -0.16 5.33
N ALA A 3 -6.13 0.53 4.96
CA ALA A 3 -6.25 1.98 5.00
C ALA A 3 -7.63 2.36 5.54
N SER A 4 -7.69 3.08 6.64
CA SER A 4 -8.94 3.53 7.28
C SER A 4 -8.85 4.97 7.78
N GLU A 5 -7.65 5.55 7.79
CA GLU A 5 -7.38 6.83 8.45
C GLU A 5 -7.11 7.97 7.48
N SER A 6 -7.14 7.71 6.18
CA SER A 6 -6.95 8.74 5.16
C SER A 6 -8.26 9.53 4.93
N ARG A 7 -8.72 10.25 5.96
CA ARG A 7 -9.94 11.06 5.89
C ARG A 7 -9.88 12.07 4.74
N ASP A 8 -8.71 12.66 4.54
CA ASP A 8 -8.50 13.68 3.51
C ASP A 8 -8.37 13.07 2.11
N GLU A 9 -7.95 11.81 2.02
CA GLU A 9 -7.77 11.10 0.76
C GLU A 9 -9.00 10.29 0.34
N GLY A 10 -9.94 10.04 1.28
CA GLY A 10 -11.19 9.32 1.03
C GLY A 10 -11.02 7.90 0.54
N VAL A 11 -9.87 7.26 0.82
CA VAL A 11 -9.57 5.88 0.42
C VAL A 11 -9.72 4.95 1.60
N TYR A 12 -10.51 3.89 1.40
CA TYR A 12 -10.69 2.82 2.38
C TYR A 12 -10.21 1.50 1.79
N ALA A 13 -9.41 0.76 2.57
CA ALA A 13 -8.95 -0.55 2.16
C ALA A 13 -8.96 -1.54 3.32
N TRP A 14 -9.45 -2.76 3.07
CA TRP A 14 -9.51 -3.82 4.08
C TRP A 14 -9.29 -5.20 3.48
N LEU A 15 -8.77 -6.10 4.31
CA LEU A 15 -8.53 -7.49 3.95
C LEU A 15 -9.71 -8.36 4.41
N ARG A 16 -10.19 -9.20 3.51
CA ARG A 16 -11.08 -10.33 3.80
C ARG A 16 -10.27 -11.61 3.69
N LYS A 17 -10.14 -12.33 4.81
CA LYS A 17 -9.45 -13.62 4.86
C LYS A 17 -10.45 -14.74 4.91
N GLY A 18 -10.32 -15.70 4.03
CA GLY A 18 -11.14 -16.89 3.97
C GLY A 18 -10.29 -18.14 3.79
N ARG A 19 -10.94 -19.33 3.76
CA ARG A 19 -10.25 -20.58 3.51
C ARG A 19 -9.63 -20.56 2.12
N GLY A 20 -8.29 -20.48 2.05
CA GLY A 20 -7.53 -20.53 0.81
C GLY A 20 -7.55 -19.26 -0.04
N GLN A 21 -8.18 -18.17 0.40
CA GLN A 21 -8.21 -16.91 -0.34
C GLN A 21 -8.04 -15.70 0.57
N ASN A 22 -7.24 -14.74 0.13
CA ASN A 22 -7.15 -13.40 0.70
C ASN A 22 -7.64 -12.40 -0.34
N LEU A 23 -8.62 -11.59 0.02
CA LEU A 23 -9.15 -10.54 -0.83
C LEU A 23 -8.85 -9.19 -0.20
N LEU A 24 -8.34 -8.28 -1.01
CA LEU A 24 -8.18 -6.87 -0.68
C LEU A 24 -9.28 -6.08 -1.37
N CYS A 25 -10.12 -5.45 -0.58
CA CYS A 25 -11.12 -4.51 -1.06
C CYS A 25 -10.55 -3.11 -0.90
N VAL A 26 -10.60 -2.30 -1.96
CA VAL A 26 -10.16 -0.91 -1.98
C VAL A 26 -11.26 -0.05 -2.56
N MET A 27 -11.60 1.04 -1.89
CA MET A 27 -12.63 1.97 -2.32
C MET A 27 -12.10 3.40 -2.26
N ASN A 28 -12.21 4.12 -3.36
CA ASN A 28 -12.01 5.56 -3.43
C ASN A 28 -13.38 6.25 -3.43
N THR A 29 -13.64 7.09 -2.44
CA THR A 29 -14.91 7.83 -2.29
C THR A 29 -14.80 9.29 -2.77
N GLN A 30 -13.65 9.67 -3.33
CA GLN A 30 -13.43 11.01 -3.86
C GLN A 30 -13.85 11.08 -5.34
N ASP A 31 -14.20 12.27 -5.78
CA ASP A 31 -14.59 12.60 -7.15
C ASP A 31 -13.40 12.71 -8.12
N HIS A 32 -12.19 12.45 -7.63
CA HIS A 32 -10.96 12.44 -8.41
C HIS A 32 -10.20 11.11 -8.26
N ALA A 33 -9.42 10.79 -9.28
CA ALA A 33 -8.60 9.58 -9.28
C ALA A 33 -7.32 9.79 -8.49
N HIS A 34 -6.90 8.76 -7.74
CA HIS A 34 -5.57 8.72 -7.12
C HIS A 34 -4.60 7.97 -8.01
N LYS A 35 -3.49 8.59 -8.34
CA LYS A 35 -2.40 7.97 -9.08
C LYS A 35 -1.35 7.44 -8.10
N LYS A 36 -0.89 6.20 -8.34
CA LYS A 36 0.15 5.54 -7.53
C LYS A 36 -0.14 5.56 -6.02
N PHE A 37 -1.39 5.31 -5.65
CA PHE A 37 -1.80 5.30 -4.24
C PHE A 37 -1.14 4.12 -3.51
N PRO A 38 -0.40 4.35 -2.40
CA PRO A 38 0.29 3.31 -1.67
C PRO A 38 -0.63 2.64 -0.65
N LEU A 39 -0.68 1.32 -0.66
CA LEU A 39 -1.32 0.50 0.35
C LEU A 39 -0.26 -0.34 1.06
N TYR A 40 -0.19 -0.26 2.37
CA TYR A 40 0.84 -0.92 3.16
C TYR A 40 0.35 -2.25 3.71
N LEU A 41 1.10 -3.32 3.42
CA LEU A 41 0.78 -4.69 3.79
C LEU A 41 1.86 -5.29 4.70
N LYS A 42 1.48 -6.30 5.49
CA LYS A 42 2.40 -7.01 6.41
C LYS A 42 3.16 -8.16 5.74
N PHE A 43 2.82 -8.49 4.51
CA PHE A 43 3.41 -9.62 3.79
C PHE A 43 3.57 -9.29 2.31
N PRO A 44 4.58 -9.84 1.66
CA PRO A 44 4.76 -9.70 0.21
C PRO A 44 3.71 -10.53 -0.51
N CYS A 45 3.17 -9.98 -1.58
CA CYS A 45 2.16 -10.68 -2.38
C CYS A 45 2.10 -10.16 -3.81
N SER A 46 1.59 -11.01 -4.69
CA SER A 46 0.97 -10.56 -5.93
C SER A 46 -0.53 -10.30 -5.70
N ALA A 47 -1.07 -9.34 -6.42
CA ALA A 47 -2.47 -8.92 -6.35
C ALA A 47 -3.08 -8.98 -7.75
N GLU A 48 -4.06 -9.84 -7.95
CA GLU A 48 -4.81 -9.95 -9.20
C GLU A 48 -6.12 -9.17 -9.07
N LEU A 49 -6.38 -8.25 -10.01
CA LEU A 49 -7.64 -7.51 -10.07
C LEU A 49 -8.78 -8.44 -10.50
N VAL A 50 -9.73 -8.68 -9.59
CA VAL A 50 -10.90 -9.55 -9.79
C VAL A 50 -12.11 -8.74 -10.22
N LEU A 51 -12.32 -7.58 -9.61
CA LEU A 51 -13.44 -6.69 -9.90
C LEU A 51 -12.96 -5.24 -9.94
N ASP A 52 -13.40 -4.52 -10.96
CA ASP A 52 -13.29 -3.08 -11.10
C ASP A 52 -14.70 -2.53 -11.35
N THR A 53 -15.19 -1.70 -10.44
CA THR A 53 -16.54 -1.13 -10.56
C THR A 53 -16.66 -0.13 -11.70
N GLU A 54 -15.52 0.42 -12.17
CA GLU A 54 -15.44 1.33 -13.31
C GLU A 54 -15.26 0.60 -14.66
N ALA A 55 -15.32 -0.74 -14.66
CA ALA A 55 -15.28 -1.49 -15.92
C ALA A 55 -16.51 -1.22 -16.76
N GLY A 56 -16.35 -1.16 -18.08
CA GLY A 56 -17.43 -0.92 -19.03
C GLY A 56 -18.57 -1.92 -18.95
N ALA A 57 -18.32 -3.14 -18.47
CA ALA A 57 -19.35 -4.14 -18.20
C ALA A 57 -20.37 -3.69 -17.13
N TRP A 58 -20.02 -2.74 -16.28
CA TRP A 58 -20.86 -2.17 -15.23
C TRP A 58 -21.29 -0.72 -15.52
N GLY A 59 -21.07 -0.26 -16.77
CA GLY A 59 -21.36 1.11 -17.17
C GLY A 59 -20.26 2.13 -16.83
N GLY A 60 -19.10 1.67 -16.37
CA GLY A 60 -17.94 2.51 -16.10
C GLY A 60 -17.16 2.87 -17.38
N VAL A 61 -16.12 3.67 -17.20
CA VAL A 61 -15.31 4.23 -18.29
C VAL A 61 -14.09 3.37 -18.67
N HIS A 62 -13.73 2.38 -17.85
CA HIS A 62 -12.60 1.52 -18.12
C HIS A 62 -12.94 0.48 -19.19
N LYS A 63 -12.10 0.39 -20.21
CA LYS A 63 -12.21 -0.67 -21.24
C LYS A 63 -12.03 -2.04 -20.57
N ALA A 64 -12.71 -3.05 -21.15
CA ALA A 64 -12.74 -4.42 -20.64
C ALA A 64 -11.40 -4.94 -20.11
N HIS A 65 -11.47 -5.62 -18.97
CA HIS A 65 -10.34 -6.12 -18.21
C HIS A 65 -9.30 -6.88 -19.06
N ARG A 66 -8.12 -6.32 -19.16
CA ARG A 66 -6.93 -7.16 -19.16
C ARG A 66 -6.73 -7.64 -17.71
N LYS A 67 -6.40 -8.93 -17.52
CA LYS A 67 -5.89 -9.42 -16.24
C LYS A 67 -4.78 -8.46 -15.77
N GLN A 68 -5.09 -7.65 -14.78
CA GLN A 68 -4.09 -6.77 -14.19
C GLN A 68 -3.55 -7.45 -12.94
N SER A 69 -2.25 -7.63 -12.91
CA SER A 69 -1.53 -8.18 -11.78
C SER A 69 -0.55 -7.12 -11.27
N PHE A 70 -0.54 -6.95 -9.97
CA PHE A 70 0.33 -6.03 -9.27
C PHE A 70 1.19 -6.82 -8.30
N HIS A 71 2.36 -6.30 -7.96
CA HIS A 71 3.24 -6.90 -6.96
C HIS A 71 3.57 -5.87 -5.90
N THR A 72 3.73 -6.35 -4.67
CA THR A 72 4.25 -5.51 -3.60
C THR A 72 5.73 -5.24 -3.82
N THR A 73 6.15 -4.07 -3.40
CA THR A 73 7.56 -3.69 -3.31
C THR A 73 7.99 -3.60 -1.84
N ASP A 74 9.28 -3.80 -1.59
CA ASP A 74 9.84 -3.63 -0.26
C ASP A 74 9.82 -2.15 0.15
N GLY A 75 9.52 -1.93 1.40
CA GLY A 75 9.41 -0.60 1.99
C GLY A 75 7.97 -0.24 2.29
N GLY A 76 7.75 0.20 3.50
CA GLY A 76 6.44 0.57 4.01
C GLY A 76 6.57 1.39 5.29
N VAL A 77 5.46 1.59 5.97
CA VAL A 77 5.37 2.38 7.20
C VAL A 77 4.52 1.67 8.25
N PHE A 78 4.62 2.10 9.49
CA PHE A 78 3.78 1.63 10.60
C PHE A 78 3.81 0.11 10.85
N GLY A 79 5.00 -0.53 10.69
CA GLY A 79 5.16 -1.98 10.88
C GLY A 79 4.52 -2.82 9.78
N ARG A 80 4.29 -2.23 8.62
CA ARG A 80 3.88 -2.88 7.37
C ARG A 80 5.00 -2.66 6.36
N ASP A 81 5.74 -3.72 6.06
CA ASP A 81 7.03 -3.63 5.38
C ASP A 81 6.94 -3.66 3.86
N TYR A 82 5.73 -3.85 3.33
CA TYR A 82 5.48 -4.00 1.89
C TYR A 82 4.47 -2.98 1.40
N THR A 83 4.72 -2.42 0.22
CA THR A 83 3.84 -1.44 -0.42
C THR A 83 3.25 -2.01 -1.70
N LEU A 84 1.93 -2.01 -1.80
CA LEU A 84 1.18 -2.25 -3.02
C LEU A 84 0.74 -0.89 -3.56
N THR A 85 1.14 -0.55 -4.78
CA THR A 85 0.82 0.73 -5.41
C THR A 85 -0.25 0.53 -6.49
N LEU A 86 -1.34 1.29 -6.39
CA LEU A 86 -2.48 1.20 -7.31
C LEU A 86 -2.87 2.58 -7.86
N ASP A 87 -3.33 2.60 -9.10
CA ASP A 87 -4.10 3.72 -9.62
C ASP A 87 -5.57 3.47 -9.31
N LEU A 88 -6.20 4.35 -8.53
CA LEU A 88 -7.59 4.22 -8.12
C LEU A 88 -8.47 5.18 -8.91
N PRO A 89 -9.56 4.71 -9.54
CA PRO A 89 -10.50 5.59 -10.23
C PRO A 89 -11.27 6.47 -9.24
N ALA A 90 -11.78 7.60 -9.71
CA ALA A 90 -12.71 8.43 -8.96
C ALA A 90 -13.99 7.63 -8.64
N MET A 91 -14.51 7.72 -7.42
CA MET A 91 -15.74 7.06 -6.95
C MET A 91 -15.78 5.54 -7.21
N GLY A 92 -14.61 4.91 -7.43
CA GLY A 92 -14.49 3.53 -7.85
C GLY A 92 -13.93 2.59 -6.78
N SER A 93 -14.15 1.29 -6.98
CA SER A 93 -13.70 0.25 -6.07
C SER A 93 -13.03 -0.90 -6.82
N TYR A 94 -12.00 -1.46 -6.19
CA TYR A 94 -11.29 -2.64 -6.65
C TYR A 94 -11.45 -3.79 -5.67
N LEU A 95 -11.63 -4.98 -6.20
CA LEU A 95 -11.46 -6.23 -5.47
C LEU A 95 -10.27 -6.96 -6.04
N LEU A 96 -9.25 -7.19 -5.21
CA LEU A 96 -8.02 -7.87 -5.61
C LEU A 96 -7.88 -9.19 -4.85
N ARG A 97 -7.50 -10.24 -5.56
CA ARG A 97 -7.09 -11.51 -4.95
C ARG A 97 -5.60 -11.44 -4.65
N LEU A 98 -5.25 -11.65 -3.39
CA LEU A 98 -3.86 -11.65 -2.95
C LEU A 98 -3.32 -13.07 -2.88
N SER A 99 -2.18 -13.31 -3.52
CA SER A 99 -1.39 -14.53 -3.40
C SER A 99 -0.09 -14.20 -2.66
N PRO A 100 0.12 -14.71 -1.44
CA PRO A 100 1.36 -14.47 -0.71
C PRO A 100 2.57 -14.97 -1.50
N GLU A 101 3.63 -14.18 -1.49
CA GLU A 101 4.92 -14.51 -2.10
C GLU A 101 5.97 -14.76 -1.00
N ALA A 102 7.04 -15.43 -1.33
CA ALA A 102 8.17 -15.59 -0.42
C ALA A 102 8.81 -14.20 -0.20
N PRO A 103 9.16 -13.83 1.04
CA PRO A 103 9.90 -12.62 1.30
C PRO A 103 11.22 -12.63 0.53
N ASN A 104 11.56 -11.50 -0.07
CA ASN A 104 12.90 -11.34 -0.65
C ASN A 104 13.93 -11.48 0.48
N PRO A 105 14.89 -12.43 0.39
CA PRO A 105 15.89 -12.62 1.44
C PRO A 105 16.72 -11.37 1.72
N ASP A 106 16.88 -10.49 0.73
CA ASP A 106 17.57 -9.21 0.90
C ASP A 106 16.68 -8.11 1.51
N ALA A 107 15.37 -8.25 1.51
CA ALA A 107 14.44 -7.26 2.05
C ALA A 107 14.61 -7.06 3.55
N ALA A 108 14.79 -8.14 4.30
CA ALA A 108 15.03 -8.08 5.75
C ALA A 108 16.34 -7.32 6.07
N ARG A 109 17.37 -7.53 5.25
CA ARG A 109 18.66 -6.86 5.37
C ARG A 109 18.57 -5.38 5.01
N LEU A 110 17.80 -5.04 3.97
CA LEU A 110 17.54 -3.66 3.56
C LEU A 110 16.68 -2.91 4.57
N SER A 111 15.66 -3.54 5.14
CA SER A 111 14.81 -2.94 6.17
C SER A 111 15.59 -2.68 7.46
N ALA A 112 16.43 -3.62 7.89
CA ALA A 112 17.32 -3.45 9.03
C ALA A 112 18.32 -2.28 8.82
N ASN A 113 18.89 -2.18 7.62
CA ASN A 113 19.81 -1.09 7.28
C ASN A 113 19.11 0.27 7.23
N ARG A 114 17.87 0.34 6.73
CA ARG A 114 17.05 1.56 6.75
C ARG A 114 16.69 1.99 8.16
N ALA A 115 16.30 1.05 9.02
CA ALA A 115 15.99 1.33 10.43
C ALA A 115 17.22 1.84 11.18
N LEU A 116 18.39 1.28 10.92
CA LEU A 116 19.65 1.72 11.49
C LEU A 116 20.04 3.12 11.00
N ALA A 117 19.87 3.41 9.72
CA ALA A 117 20.11 4.72 9.13
C ALA A 117 19.19 5.80 9.71
N GLN A 118 17.91 5.47 9.90
CA GLN A 118 16.94 6.38 10.54
C GLN A 118 17.31 6.66 12.02
N LYS A 119 17.68 5.64 12.77
CA LYS A 119 18.16 5.82 14.15
C LYS A 119 19.40 6.71 14.23
N ARG A 120 20.35 6.54 13.32
CA ARG A 120 21.57 7.38 13.24
C ARG A 120 21.22 8.83 12.88
N LYS A 121 20.27 9.04 11.95
CA LYS A 121 19.83 10.39 11.58
C LYS A 121 19.10 11.09 12.72
N ALA A 122 18.24 10.37 13.44
CA ALA A 122 17.54 10.90 14.62
C ALA A 122 18.51 11.23 15.76
N ALA A 123 19.49 10.37 16.05
CA ALA A 123 20.51 10.61 17.06
C ALA A 123 21.39 11.83 16.72
N LYS A 124 21.74 11.99 15.43
CA LYS A 124 22.52 13.16 14.98
C LYS A 124 21.71 14.45 15.11
N ALA A 125 20.43 14.42 14.75
CA ALA A 125 19.54 15.59 14.89
C ALA A 125 19.35 15.98 16.37
N ALA A 126 19.18 15.01 17.27
CA ALA A 126 19.08 15.25 18.71
C ALA A 126 20.36 15.87 19.29
N LYS A 127 21.54 15.43 18.85
CA LYS A 127 22.82 15.96 19.28
C LYS A 127 23.02 17.40 18.82
N THR A 128 22.65 17.70 17.58
CA THR A 128 22.73 19.08 17.04
C THR A 128 21.75 20.02 17.75
N ALA A 129 20.57 19.56 18.11
CA ALA A 129 19.58 20.35 18.86
C ALA A 129 20.06 20.64 20.29
N ALA A 130 20.73 19.70 20.95
CA ALA A 130 21.31 19.90 22.29
C ALA A 130 22.46 20.93 22.28
N GLU A 131 23.31 20.92 21.25
CA GLU A 131 24.43 21.87 21.10
C GLU A 131 23.97 23.32 20.82
N VAL A 132 22.78 23.48 20.22
CA VAL A 132 22.20 24.83 19.96
C VAL A 132 21.50 25.39 21.20
N SER A 133 21.03 24.56 22.13
CA SER A 133 20.36 24.98 23.37
C SER A 133 21.30 25.42 24.48
N ASP A 134 22.61 25.17 24.36
CA ASP A 134 23.63 25.46 25.40
C ASP A 134 24.47 26.71 25.06
N LYS A 135 24.01 27.55 24.14
CA LYS A 135 24.53 28.87 23.80
C LYS A 135 23.50 29.96 24.07
#